data_3483d53c0913679486ebb0d1a7c34d92
#
_entry.id   3483d53c0913679486ebb0d1a7c34d92
#
_cell.length_a   1.000
_cell.length_b   1.000
_cell.length_c   1.000
_cell.angle_alpha   90.00
_cell.angle_beta   90.00
_cell.angle_gamma   90.00
#
_symmetry.space_group_name_H-M   'P 1'
#
loop_
_entity.id
_entity.type
_entity.pdbx_description
1 polymer ?
#
loop_
_entity_poly.entity_id
_entity_poly.type
_entity_poly.pdbx_seq_one_letter_code
_entity_poly.pdbx_strand_id
1 'polypeptide(L)'
;MRCRYELGKLRPWTYHCLFGLLSVSGLRLGEARNLELRDVDLTMALLTIRDSKFGKSRLVPLHASTRKVLADYIARRERHWEGRPVSSYLFVSSQGSRLDGGEIHRTFYALSRQIGLRGISDNHGPRLHDMRHRFATNTLVTWYRSNQDPECLLPILSAYLGHVHVEDTQWYLSSSPELMREAMGRLEHRWEDRS
;
A
#
# COMPACT_ATOMS: atom_id res chain seq x y z
N MET A 1 15.54 -3.36 18.12
CA MET A 1 15.60 -4.81 17.89
C MET A 1 15.92 -5.03 16.41
N ARG A 2 17.18 -5.32 16.03
CA ARG A 2 17.58 -5.57 14.64
C ARG A 2 17.10 -6.97 14.26
N CYS A 3 16.09 -7.08 13.40
CA CYS A 3 15.78 -8.34 12.73
C CYS A 3 17.05 -8.82 12.02
N ARG A 4 17.63 -9.92 12.47
CA ARG A 4 18.69 -10.62 11.73
C ARG A 4 18.01 -11.25 10.51
N TYR A 5 17.98 -10.50 9.40
CA TYR A 5 17.69 -11.09 8.11
C TYR A 5 18.84 -12.05 7.79
N GLU A 6 18.56 -13.35 7.71
CA GLU A 6 19.54 -14.33 7.23
C GLU A 6 20.00 -13.88 5.83
N LEU A 7 21.25 -13.46 5.75
CA LEU A 7 21.94 -13.09 4.51
C LEU A 7 21.86 -14.30 3.56
N GLY A 8 20.98 -14.27 2.58
CA GLY A 8 20.83 -15.32 1.57
C GLY A 8 19.40 -15.70 1.18
N LYS A 9 18.39 -15.41 2.01
CA LYS A 9 16.99 -15.74 1.68
C LYS A 9 16.26 -14.52 1.15
N LEU A 10 15.75 -14.59 -0.08
CA LEU A 10 14.95 -13.50 -0.71
C LEU A 10 13.61 -13.27 0.00
N ARG A 11 12.99 -14.32 0.54
CA ARG A 11 11.62 -14.30 1.10
C ARG A 11 11.36 -13.17 2.11
N PRO A 12 12.21 -12.90 3.13
CA PRO A 12 11.98 -11.78 4.05
C PRO A 12 11.95 -10.43 3.35
N TRP A 13 12.80 -10.22 2.36
CA TRP A 13 12.86 -8.99 1.55
C TRP A 13 11.63 -8.84 0.67
N THR A 14 11.13 -9.96 0.10
CA THR A 14 9.89 -9.97 -0.68
C THR A 14 8.70 -9.47 0.16
N TYR A 15 8.50 -10.02 1.36
CA TYR A 15 7.40 -9.60 2.22
C TYR A 15 7.58 -8.21 2.82
N HIS A 16 8.82 -7.83 3.17
CA HIS A 16 9.14 -6.47 3.61
C HIS A 16 8.74 -5.44 2.53
N CYS A 17 9.18 -5.67 1.30
CA CYS A 17 8.89 -4.77 0.20
C CYS A 17 7.40 -4.79 -0.18
N LEU A 18 6.74 -5.95 -0.22
CA LEU A 18 5.32 -6.09 -0.53
C LEU A 18 4.44 -5.34 0.49
N PHE A 19 4.63 -5.59 1.78
CA PHE A 19 3.82 -4.94 2.82
C PHE A 19 4.14 -3.45 2.93
N GLY A 20 5.40 -3.06 2.78
CA GLY A 20 5.79 -1.66 2.68
C GLY A 20 5.09 -0.97 1.52
N LEU A 21 5.11 -1.57 0.32
CA LEU A 21 4.44 -1.00 -0.85
C LEU A 21 2.92 -0.85 -0.62
N LEU A 22 2.25 -1.88 -0.10
CA LEU A 22 0.82 -1.81 0.22
C LEU A 22 0.48 -0.68 1.18
N SER A 23 1.33 -0.46 2.21
CA SER A 23 1.08 0.56 3.23
C SER A 23 1.24 1.99 2.73
N VAL A 24 2.14 2.22 1.76
CA VAL A 24 2.48 3.58 1.28
C VAL A 24 1.83 3.96 -0.05
N SER A 25 1.22 2.99 -0.74
CA SER A 25 0.59 3.22 -2.05
C SER A 25 -0.91 2.97 -2.08
N GLY A 26 -1.47 2.36 -1.04
CA GLY A 26 -2.89 2.00 -1.01
C GLY A 26 -3.32 1.01 -2.10
N LEU A 27 -2.40 0.28 -2.73
CA LEU A 27 -2.72 -0.75 -3.73
C LEU A 27 -3.57 -1.86 -3.13
N ARG A 28 -4.45 -2.45 -3.95
CA ARG A 28 -5.10 -3.71 -3.59
C ARG A 28 -4.07 -4.85 -3.60
N LEU A 29 -4.23 -5.85 -2.72
CA LEU A 29 -3.34 -7.00 -2.69
C LEU A 29 -3.22 -7.68 -4.05
N GLY A 30 -4.35 -7.85 -4.77
CA GLY A 30 -4.36 -8.44 -6.10
C GLY A 30 -3.53 -7.63 -7.11
N GLU A 31 -3.61 -6.31 -7.05
CA GLU A 31 -2.82 -5.41 -7.90
C GLU A 31 -1.33 -5.56 -7.61
N ALA A 32 -0.92 -5.45 -6.34
CA ALA A 32 0.49 -5.59 -5.96
C ALA A 32 1.05 -6.97 -6.29
N ARG A 33 0.26 -8.05 -6.10
CA ARG A 33 0.65 -9.42 -6.41
C ARG A 33 0.83 -9.67 -7.91
N ASN A 34 0.10 -8.93 -8.74
CA ASN A 34 0.14 -9.06 -10.19
C ASN A 34 1.16 -8.13 -10.87
N LEU A 35 1.83 -7.25 -10.12
CA LEU A 35 2.90 -6.42 -10.68
C LEU A 35 4.00 -7.30 -11.28
N GLU A 36 4.43 -6.94 -12.47
CA GLU A 36 5.60 -7.49 -13.13
C GLU A 36 6.77 -6.50 -13.08
N LEU A 37 7.99 -6.96 -13.35
CA LEU A 37 9.17 -6.08 -13.40
C LEU A 37 8.99 -4.95 -14.41
N ARG A 38 8.36 -5.23 -15.56
CA ARG A 38 8.08 -4.23 -16.61
C ARG A 38 7.10 -3.13 -16.20
N ASP A 39 6.36 -3.33 -15.11
CA ASP A 39 5.40 -2.35 -14.59
C ASP A 39 6.05 -1.35 -13.64
N VAL A 40 7.34 -1.53 -13.34
CA VAL A 40 8.11 -0.68 -12.42
C VAL A 40 9.08 0.20 -13.21
N ASP A 41 8.75 1.47 -13.34
CA ASP A 41 9.66 2.47 -13.90
C ASP A 41 10.38 3.21 -12.78
N LEU A 42 11.60 2.78 -12.49
CA LEU A 42 12.43 3.40 -11.46
C LEU A 42 12.98 4.78 -11.89
N THR A 43 13.04 5.06 -13.19
CA THR A 43 13.54 6.34 -13.71
C THR A 43 12.48 7.41 -13.53
N MET A 44 11.28 7.14 -14.01
CA MET A 44 10.14 8.05 -13.85
C MET A 44 9.49 7.98 -12.47
N ALA A 45 9.91 7.03 -11.61
CA ALA A 45 9.32 6.77 -10.30
C ALA A 45 7.80 6.45 -10.37
N LEU A 46 7.42 5.55 -11.28
CA LEU A 46 6.03 5.18 -11.54
C LEU A 46 5.83 3.66 -11.48
N LEU A 47 4.64 3.25 -11.03
CA LEU A 47 4.12 1.90 -11.24
C LEU A 47 2.96 1.96 -12.23
N THR A 48 2.92 1.01 -13.16
CA THR A 48 1.78 0.79 -14.04
C THR A 48 0.92 -0.32 -13.47
N ILE A 49 -0.27 0.01 -12.99
CA ILE A 49 -1.26 -0.99 -12.54
C ILE A 49 -2.12 -1.35 -13.74
N ARG A 50 -1.96 -2.59 -14.23
CA ARG A 50 -2.70 -3.10 -15.40
C ARG A 50 -3.92 -3.88 -14.95
N ASP A 51 -4.95 -3.88 -15.79
CA ASP A 51 -6.14 -4.74 -15.66
C ASP A 51 -6.72 -4.76 -14.24
N SER A 52 -6.80 -3.59 -13.60
CA SER A 52 -7.50 -3.47 -12.34
C SER A 52 -8.99 -3.82 -12.52
N LYS A 53 -9.75 -3.89 -11.45
CA LYS A 53 -11.19 -4.15 -11.50
C LYS A 53 -11.83 -3.31 -12.63
N PHE A 54 -12.53 -3.96 -13.58
CA PHE A 54 -13.13 -3.39 -14.81
C PHE A 54 -12.14 -3.03 -15.95
N GLY A 55 -10.96 -3.67 -16.03
CA GLY A 55 -10.03 -3.53 -17.16
C GLY A 55 -9.33 -2.16 -17.26
N LYS A 56 -9.44 -1.30 -16.23
CA LYS A 56 -8.80 0.02 -16.22
C LYS A 56 -7.35 -0.10 -15.76
N SER A 57 -6.45 0.55 -16.49
CA SER A 57 -5.06 0.72 -16.09
C SER A 57 -4.83 2.12 -15.52
N ARG A 58 -3.91 2.26 -14.57
CA ARG A 58 -3.54 3.55 -13.98
C ARG A 58 -2.07 3.60 -13.59
N LEU A 59 -1.54 4.82 -13.52
CA LEU A 59 -0.21 5.09 -13.01
C LEU A 59 -0.27 5.42 -11.52
N VAL A 60 0.70 4.90 -10.78
CA VAL A 60 0.85 5.16 -9.34
C VAL A 60 2.25 5.75 -9.13
N PRO A 61 2.38 7.03 -8.75
CA PRO A 61 3.68 7.64 -8.48
C PRO A 61 4.31 7.05 -7.22
N LEU A 62 5.62 6.92 -7.25
CA LEU A 62 6.43 6.43 -6.17
C LEU A 62 7.18 7.56 -5.47
N HIS A 63 7.05 7.67 -4.17
CA HIS A 63 7.92 8.53 -3.39
C HIS A 63 9.38 8.06 -3.50
N ALA A 64 10.35 8.98 -3.37
CA ALA A 64 11.78 8.69 -3.52
C ALA A 64 12.27 7.54 -2.60
N SER A 65 11.78 7.49 -1.36
CA SER A 65 12.10 6.41 -0.42
C SER A 65 11.57 5.05 -0.88
N THR A 66 10.34 4.99 -1.41
CA THR A 66 9.73 3.77 -1.93
C THR A 66 10.47 3.28 -3.18
N ARG A 67 10.83 4.19 -4.09
CA ARG A 67 11.67 3.90 -5.26
C ARG A 67 12.97 3.23 -4.86
N LYS A 68 13.67 3.78 -3.83
CA LYS A 68 14.94 3.22 -3.32
C LYS A 68 14.75 1.79 -2.79
N VAL A 69 13.71 1.54 -2.00
CA VAL A 69 13.41 0.21 -1.45
C VAL A 69 13.08 -0.79 -2.56
N LEU A 70 12.30 -0.37 -3.56
CA LEU A 70 11.99 -1.21 -4.72
C LEU A 70 13.25 -1.54 -5.54
N ALA A 71 14.12 -0.55 -5.80
CA ALA A 71 15.37 -0.76 -6.51
C ALA A 71 16.28 -1.76 -5.78
N ASP A 72 16.43 -1.62 -4.45
CA ASP A 72 17.21 -2.57 -3.64
C ASP A 72 16.60 -3.99 -3.67
N TYR A 73 15.29 -4.10 -3.59
CA TYR A 73 14.61 -5.39 -3.70
C TYR A 73 14.81 -6.03 -5.08
N ILE A 74 14.65 -5.28 -6.16
CA ILE A 74 14.84 -5.78 -7.53
C ILE A 74 16.27 -6.28 -7.72
N ALA A 75 17.26 -5.52 -7.30
CA ALA A 75 18.67 -5.92 -7.38
C ALA A 75 18.97 -7.19 -6.56
N ARG A 76 18.31 -7.38 -5.38
CA ARG A 76 18.42 -8.62 -4.58
C ARG A 76 17.74 -9.79 -5.27
N ARG A 77 16.57 -9.54 -5.87
CA ARG A 77 15.82 -10.55 -6.62
C ARG A 77 16.63 -11.06 -7.82
N GLU A 78 17.21 -10.16 -8.61
CA GLU A 78 18.05 -10.49 -9.76
C GLU A 78 19.25 -11.34 -9.34
N ARG A 79 20.02 -10.91 -8.36
CA ARG A 79 21.15 -11.68 -7.83
C ARG A 79 20.75 -13.06 -7.27
N HIS A 80 19.58 -13.13 -6.59
CA HIS A 80 19.11 -14.39 -6.03
C HIS A 80 18.73 -15.40 -7.10
N TRP A 81 18.21 -14.95 -8.24
CA TRP A 81 17.74 -15.80 -9.34
C TRP A 81 18.72 -15.88 -10.52
N GLU A 82 19.89 -15.28 -10.41
CA GLU A 82 20.90 -15.31 -11.47
C GLU A 82 21.15 -16.75 -11.97
N GLY A 83 21.02 -16.95 -13.29
CA GLY A 83 21.18 -18.25 -13.93
C GLY A 83 20.07 -19.28 -13.66
N ARG A 84 18.99 -18.91 -12.98
CA ARG A 84 17.86 -19.77 -12.67
C ARG A 84 16.54 -19.24 -13.23
N PRO A 85 15.62 -20.12 -13.67
CA PRO A 85 14.34 -19.68 -14.19
C PRO A 85 13.51 -19.02 -13.07
N VAL A 86 12.89 -17.87 -13.41
CA VAL A 86 12.02 -17.11 -12.52
C VAL A 86 10.93 -16.44 -13.35
N SER A 87 9.74 -16.33 -12.78
CA SER A 87 8.63 -15.62 -13.42
C SER A 87 8.89 -14.12 -13.55
N SER A 88 8.16 -13.45 -14.46
CA SER A 88 8.23 -11.99 -14.67
C SER A 88 7.67 -11.16 -13.52
N TYR A 89 6.94 -11.77 -12.57
CA TYR A 89 6.33 -11.05 -11.46
C TYR A 89 7.37 -10.36 -10.59
N LEU A 90 7.04 -9.15 -10.13
CA LEU A 90 7.88 -8.38 -9.22
C LEU A 90 8.13 -9.17 -7.93
N PHE A 91 7.06 -9.64 -7.28
CA PHE A 91 7.13 -10.41 -6.03
C PHE A 91 7.00 -11.90 -6.32
N VAL A 92 8.03 -12.63 -5.99
CA VAL A 92 8.10 -14.07 -6.26
C VAL A 92 8.24 -14.91 -4.98
N SER A 93 7.73 -16.13 -5.04
CA SER A 93 7.89 -17.15 -4.00
C SER A 93 9.32 -17.66 -3.93
N SER A 94 9.62 -18.51 -2.95
CA SER A 94 10.90 -19.22 -2.87
C SER A 94 11.17 -20.17 -4.05
N GLN A 95 10.15 -20.44 -4.87
CA GLN A 95 10.24 -21.27 -6.07
C GLN A 95 10.29 -20.46 -7.37
N GLY A 96 10.36 -19.10 -7.29
CA GLY A 96 10.39 -18.22 -8.46
C GLY A 96 9.04 -18.00 -9.14
N SER A 97 7.96 -18.54 -8.61
CA SER A 97 6.59 -18.33 -9.10
C SER A 97 5.91 -17.13 -8.46
N ARG A 98 4.77 -16.68 -9.01
CA ARG A 98 3.93 -15.65 -8.39
C ARG A 98 3.54 -16.05 -6.97
N LEU A 99 3.53 -15.08 -6.05
CA LEU A 99 3.11 -15.32 -4.66
C LEU A 99 1.66 -15.81 -4.58
N ASP A 100 1.40 -16.79 -3.74
CA ASP A 100 0.05 -17.24 -3.40
C ASP A 100 -0.62 -16.26 -2.42
N GLY A 101 -1.89 -15.89 -2.71
CA GLY A 101 -2.63 -14.95 -1.87
C GLY A 101 -2.87 -15.46 -0.45
N GLY A 102 -3.16 -16.73 -0.29
CA GLY A 102 -3.35 -17.37 1.02
C GLY A 102 -2.05 -17.38 1.84
N GLU A 103 -0.90 -17.61 1.18
CA GLU A 103 0.41 -17.54 1.85
C GLU A 103 0.74 -16.11 2.31
N ILE A 104 0.38 -15.09 1.51
CA ILE A 104 0.55 -13.70 1.91
C ILE A 104 -0.27 -13.39 3.16
N HIS A 105 -1.54 -13.80 3.20
CA HIS A 105 -2.38 -13.62 4.38
C HIS A 105 -1.84 -14.36 5.61
N ARG A 106 -1.44 -15.62 5.47
CA ARG A 106 -0.84 -16.40 6.57
C ARG A 106 0.43 -15.72 7.12
N THR A 107 1.29 -15.23 6.23
CA THR A 107 2.52 -14.53 6.63
C THR A 107 2.20 -13.22 7.35
N PHE A 108 1.26 -12.44 6.84
CA PHE A 108 0.81 -11.20 7.48
C PHE A 108 0.25 -11.45 8.88
N TYR A 109 -0.61 -12.44 9.04
CA TYR A 109 -1.18 -12.79 10.35
C TYR A 109 -0.14 -13.33 11.34
N ALA A 110 0.81 -14.12 10.86
CA ALA A 110 1.92 -14.60 11.69
C ALA A 110 2.78 -13.43 12.21
N LEU A 111 3.14 -12.48 11.32
CA LEU A 111 3.86 -11.27 11.71
C LEU A 111 3.05 -10.38 12.64
N SER A 112 1.74 -10.21 12.39
CA SER A 112 0.85 -9.43 13.25
C SER A 112 0.79 -10.00 14.67
N ARG A 113 0.78 -11.33 14.82
CA ARG A 113 0.86 -11.99 16.13
C ARG A 113 2.22 -11.76 16.79
N GLN A 114 3.29 -11.92 16.04
CA GLN A 114 4.66 -11.77 16.55
C GLN A 114 4.92 -10.36 17.12
N ILE A 115 4.31 -9.33 16.53
CA ILE A 115 4.48 -7.93 16.97
C ILE A 115 3.36 -7.45 17.91
N GLY A 116 2.46 -8.35 18.34
CA GLY A 116 1.41 -8.05 19.31
C GLY A 116 0.19 -7.30 18.78
N LEU A 117 0.04 -7.14 17.44
CA LEU A 117 -1.13 -6.51 16.83
C LEU A 117 -2.33 -7.47 16.72
N ARG A 118 -2.13 -8.74 16.97
CA ARG A 118 -3.16 -9.79 16.95
C ARG A 118 -2.88 -10.78 18.07
N GLY A 119 -3.89 -11.17 18.83
CA GLY A 119 -3.77 -12.22 19.85
C GLY A 119 -3.42 -13.57 19.24
N ILE A 120 -2.85 -14.48 20.07
CA ILE A 120 -2.37 -15.79 19.62
C ILE A 120 -3.53 -16.64 19.06
N SER A 121 -4.67 -16.63 19.74
CA SER A 121 -5.91 -17.36 19.37
C SER A 121 -6.99 -16.45 18.80
N ASP A 122 -6.70 -15.16 18.60
CA ASP A 122 -7.70 -14.19 18.18
C ASP A 122 -7.86 -14.18 16.66
N ASN A 123 -9.09 -14.26 16.20
CA ASN A 123 -9.47 -14.07 14.81
C ASN A 123 -9.65 -12.59 14.44
N HIS A 124 -9.67 -11.70 15.44
CA HIS A 124 -9.76 -10.25 15.27
C HIS A 124 -8.37 -9.62 15.14
N GLY A 125 -8.30 -8.43 14.60
CA GLY A 125 -7.06 -7.68 14.41
C GLY A 125 -6.87 -7.22 12.96
N PRO A 126 -5.76 -6.52 12.65
CA PRO A 126 -5.55 -5.88 11.36
C PRO A 126 -5.57 -6.88 10.21
N ARG A 127 -6.13 -6.44 9.08
CA ARG A 127 -6.18 -7.14 7.80
C ARG A 127 -5.32 -6.42 6.78
N LEU A 128 -4.90 -7.11 5.72
CA LEU A 128 -4.12 -6.48 4.64
C LEU A 128 -4.86 -5.31 3.98
N HIS A 129 -6.18 -5.39 3.90
CA HIS A 129 -6.99 -4.31 3.32
C HIS A 129 -6.98 -3.04 4.19
N ASP A 130 -6.75 -3.16 5.48
CA ASP A 130 -6.70 -2.03 6.40
C ASP A 130 -5.47 -1.13 6.12
N MET A 131 -4.42 -1.64 5.46
CA MET A 131 -3.31 -0.81 4.97
C MET A 131 -3.79 0.22 3.94
N ARG A 132 -4.69 -0.18 3.03
CA ARG A 132 -5.28 0.72 2.05
C ARG A 132 -6.23 1.73 2.70
N HIS A 133 -7.04 1.30 3.67
CA HIS A 133 -7.86 2.21 4.47
C HIS A 133 -6.99 3.25 5.17
N ARG A 134 -5.93 2.80 5.82
CA ARG A 134 -4.97 3.69 6.50
C ARG A 134 -4.33 4.69 5.54
N PHE A 135 -3.90 4.24 4.36
CA PHE A 135 -3.34 5.12 3.33
C PHE A 135 -4.36 6.20 2.93
N ALA A 136 -5.59 5.82 2.59
CA ALA A 136 -6.63 6.77 2.19
C ALA A 136 -6.95 7.77 3.31
N THR A 137 -7.16 7.29 4.53
CA THR A 137 -7.44 8.14 5.70
C THR A 137 -6.30 9.10 5.99
N ASN A 138 -5.04 8.61 5.99
CA ASN A 138 -3.88 9.48 6.22
C ASN A 138 -3.73 10.56 5.14
N THR A 139 -4.04 10.24 3.88
CA THR A 139 -4.02 11.22 2.79
C THR A 139 -5.05 12.33 3.06
N LEU A 140 -6.28 11.97 3.42
CA LEU A 140 -7.33 12.93 3.75
C LEU A 140 -6.97 13.78 4.98
N VAL A 141 -6.47 13.18 6.06
CA VAL A 141 -5.98 13.91 7.25
C VAL A 141 -4.88 14.90 6.86
N THR A 142 -3.95 14.50 6.02
CA THR A 142 -2.88 15.39 5.55
C THR A 142 -3.44 16.58 4.79
N TRP A 143 -4.44 16.38 3.93
CA TRP A 143 -5.09 17.47 3.20
C TRP A 143 -5.83 18.43 4.14
N TYR A 144 -6.56 17.89 5.13
CA TYR A 144 -7.19 18.73 6.15
C TYR A 144 -6.15 19.58 6.89
N ARG A 145 -5.04 19.00 7.32
CA ARG A 145 -3.97 19.72 8.04
C ARG A 145 -3.22 20.74 7.18
N SER A 146 -3.12 20.47 5.88
CA SER A 146 -2.48 21.37 4.91
C SER A 146 -3.41 22.45 4.37
N ASN A 147 -4.58 22.62 4.96
CA ASN A 147 -5.61 23.56 4.53
C ASN A 147 -6.07 23.39 3.06
N GLN A 148 -5.90 22.21 2.50
CA GLN A 148 -6.42 21.86 1.19
C GLN A 148 -7.90 21.49 1.30
N ASP A 149 -8.65 21.65 0.20
CA ASP A 149 -10.05 21.27 0.14
C ASP A 149 -10.19 19.78 -0.22
N PRO A 150 -10.59 18.92 0.75
CA PRO A 150 -10.72 17.50 0.48
C PRO A 150 -11.83 17.15 -0.51
N GLU A 151 -12.90 17.97 -0.60
CA GLU A 151 -14.00 17.74 -1.55
C GLU A 151 -13.51 17.86 -2.99
N CYS A 152 -12.70 18.88 -3.28
CA CYS A 152 -12.07 19.06 -4.58
C CYS A 152 -11.05 17.96 -4.92
N LEU A 153 -10.40 17.36 -3.92
CA LEU A 153 -9.33 16.38 -4.10
C LEU A 153 -9.83 14.91 -4.05
N LEU A 154 -11.04 14.67 -3.55
CA LEU A 154 -11.64 13.32 -3.51
C LEU A 154 -11.66 12.60 -4.86
N PRO A 155 -12.02 13.23 -5.99
CA PRO A 155 -11.97 12.57 -7.30
C PRO A 155 -10.55 12.11 -7.67
N ILE A 156 -9.53 12.88 -7.30
CA ILE A 156 -8.12 12.53 -7.53
C ILE A 156 -7.74 11.30 -6.72
N LEU A 157 -8.09 11.26 -5.43
CA LEU A 157 -7.86 10.10 -4.57
C LEU A 157 -8.62 8.88 -5.08
N SER A 158 -9.86 9.06 -5.53
CA SER A 158 -10.69 8.01 -6.10
C SER A 158 -10.04 7.40 -7.34
N ALA A 159 -9.58 8.23 -8.27
CA ALA A 159 -8.85 7.80 -9.47
C ALA A 159 -7.54 7.11 -9.11
N TYR A 160 -6.76 7.66 -8.18
CA TYR A 160 -5.51 7.07 -7.69
C TYR A 160 -5.74 5.68 -7.08
N LEU A 161 -6.76 5.53 -6.25
CA LEU A 161 -7.13 4.25 -5.66
C LEU A 161 -7.75 3.28 -6.69
N GLY A 162 -8.20 3.75 -7.85
CA GLY A 162 -8.89 2.94 -8.85
C GLY A 162 -10.28 2.52 -8.38
N HIS A 163 -11.02 3.43 -7.75
CA HIS A 163 -12.44 3.30 -7.51
C HIS A 163 -13.22 3.64 -8.78
N VAL A 164 -14.35 2.97 -9.00
CA VAL A 164 -15.24 3.25 -10.13
C VAL A 164 -16.12 4.44 -9.82
N HIS A 165 -16.54 4.54 -8.59
CA HIS A 165 -17.40 5.60 -8.07
C HIS A 165 -16.69 6.39 -6.99
N VAL A 166 -16.86 7.70 -6.97
CA VAL A 166 -16.25 8.59 -5.97
C VAL A 166 -16.82 8.29 -4.57
N GLU A 167 -18.06 7.82 -4.50
CA GLU A 167 -18.77 7.43 -3.29
C GLU A 167 -18.02 6.35 -2.51
N ASP A 168 -17.31 5.45 -3.21
CA ASP A 168 -16.45 4.44 -2.59
C ASP A 168 -15.27 5.07 -1.80
N THR A 169 -14.92 6.32 -2.15
CA THR A 169 -13.89 7.10 -1.46
C THR A 169 -14.49 7.98 -0.38
N GLN A 170 -15.72 8.48 -0.55
CA GLN A 170 -16.42 9.28 0.45
C GLN A 170 -16.62 8.52 1.77
N TRP A 171 -16.77 7.20 1.70
CA TRP A 171 -16.88 6.36 2.89
C TRP A 171 -15.69 6.59 3.88
N TYR A 172 -14.50 6.90 3.39
CA TYR A 172 -13.35 7.19 4.27
C TYR A 172 -13.55 8.47 5.10
N LEU A 173 -14.33 9.44 4.63
CA LEU A 173 -14.60 10.68 5.37
C LEU A 173 -15.38 10.41 6.65
N SER A 174 -16.32 9.46 6.62
CA SER A 174 -17.16 9.11 7.78
C SER A 174 -16.57 8.03 8.68
N SER A 175 -15.50 7.36 8.25
CA SER A 175 -14.98 6.16 8.91
C SER A 175 -13.90 6.42 9.96
N SER A 176 -13.38 7.65 10.05
CA SER A 176 -12.25 7.97 10.92
C SER A 176 -12.57 9.08 11.93
N PRO A 177 -12.49 8.78 13.26
CA PRO A 177 -12.63 9.80 14.30
C PRO A 177 -11.60 10.94 14.18
N GLU A 178 -10.40 10.65 13.66
CA GLU A 178 -9.36 11.64 13.42
C GLU A 178 -9.78 12.63 12.33
N LEU A 179 -10.33 12.15 11.21
CA LEU A 179 -10.87 12.99 10.15
C LEU A 179 -12.03 13.87 10.61
N MET A 180 -12.94 13.30 11.40
CA MET A 180 -14.05 14.06 11.97
C MET A 180 -13.55 15.20 12.86
N ARG A 181 -12.52 14.98 13.65
CA ARG A 181 -11.91 16.01 14.50
C ARG A 181 -11.30 17.12 13.67
N GLU A 182 -10.56 16.81 12.61
CA GLU A 182 -9.97 17.81 11.72
C GLU A 182 -11.06 18.62 10.99
N ALA A 183 -12.14 17.96 10.56
CA ALA A 183 -13.27 18.63 9.92
C ALA A 183 -13.99 19.59 10.86
N MET A 184 -14.21 19.16 12.12
CA MET A 184 -14.84 20.04 13.15
C MET A 184 -13.97 21.25 13.45
N GLY A 185 -12.66 21.09 13.63
CA GLY A 185 -11.74 22.21 13.88
C GLY A 185 -11.80 23.26 12.76
N ARG A 186 -11.95 22.86 11.50
CA ARG A 186 -12.15 23.81 10.39
C ARG A 186 -13.47 24.57 10.45
N LEU A 187 -14.54 23.91 10.89
CA LEU A 187 -15.83 24.57 11.05
C LEU A 187 -15.77 25.60 12.17
N GLU A 188 -15.13 25.29 13.28
CA GLU A 188 -14.95 26.20 14.41
C GLU A 188 -14.18 27.47 13.98
N HIS A 189 -13.03 27.34 13.31
CA HIS A 189 -12.27 28.47 12.78
C HIS A 189 -13.10 29.33 11.79
N ARG A 190 -13.91 28.74 10.92
CA ARG A 190 -14.78 29.48 10.01
C ARG A 190 -15.87 30.26 10.72
N TRP A 191 -16.32 29.86 11.88
CA TRP A 191 -17.30 30.59 12.69
C TRP A 191 -16.65 31.72 13.45
N GLU A 192 -15.45 31.52 14.01
CA GLU A 192 -14.68 32.56 14.70
C GLU A 192 -14.30 33.71 13.75
N ASP A 193 -13.90 33.41 12.52
CA ASP A 193 -13.55 34.40 11.49
C ASP A 193 -14.77 35.23 10.98
N ARG A 194 -15.99 34.83 11.31
CA ARG A 194 -17.22 35.50 10.92
C ARG A 194 -17.88 36.32 12.05
N SER A 195 -17.30 36.23 13.25
CA SER A 195 -17.76 36.98 14.44
C SER A 195 -16.89 38.21 14.67
#